data_c7e88264ce2a44d04cb41a8f84385730
#
_entry.id   c7e88264ce2a44d04cb41a8f84385730
#
_cell.length_a   1.000
_cell.length_b   1.000
_cell.length_c   1.000
_cell.angle_alpha   90.00
_cell.angle_beta   90.00
_cell.angle_gamma   90.00
#
_symmetry.space_group_name_H-M   'P 1'
#
loop_
_entity.id
_entity.type
_entity.pdbx_description
1 polymer ?
#
loop_
_entity_poly.entity_id
_entity_poly.type
_entity_poly.pdbx_seq_one_letter_code
_entity_poly.pdbx_strand_id
1 'polypeptide(L)'
;MNRAVYRMYMQEDPCMQFDLQPGEAKTVSVAYCAAEKGEQFIVDCEAESRSRQAFLKETETFFVVNTPDKTLNTMAAYAKIRACESIFQTKAGLMHSPGGGYFYAAIWTNDQCEYINPLYAYLGYETGMQQAFNTYKMYQPYLSPDKALVTSIIAQGDGVWHGAKDRGDSAMY
;
A
#
# COMPACT_ATOMS: atom_id res chain seq x y z
N MET A 1 9.76 -21.93 -10.89
CA MET A 1 9.42 -20.91 -9.87
C MET A 1 10.36 -21.11 -8.70
N ASN A 2 11.35 -20.25 -8.53
CA ASN A 2 12.20 -20.25 -7.34
C ASN A 2 11.38 -19.71 -6.18
N ARG A 3 11.03 -20.58 -5.23
CA ARG A 3 10.49 -20.15 -3.94
C ARG A 3 11.61 -19.47 -3.17
N ALA A 4 11.54 -18.16 -3.01
CA ALA A 4 12.34 -17.46 -2.02
C ALA A 4 11.80 -17.88 -0.65
N VAL A 5 12.60 -18.65 0.09
CA VAL A 5 12.28 -19.01 1.47
C VAL A 5 12.85 -17.92 2.36
N TYR A 6 11.98 -17.02 2.80
CA TYR A 6 12.36 -16.03 3.83
C TYR A 6 12.43 -16.75 5.17
N ARG A 7 13.62 -16.84 5.75
CA ARG A 7 13.81 -17.28 7.13
C ARG A 7 14.05 -16.06 7.99
N MET A 8 13.12 -15.77 8.87
CA MET A 8 13.34 -14.80 9.94
C MET A 8 14.19 -15.50 11.02
N TYR A 9 15.43 -15.07 11.14
CA TYR A 9 16.30 -15.49 12.25
C TYR A 9 16.13 -14.47 13.35
N MET A 10 15.47 -14.84 14.42
CA MET A 10 15.65 -14.15 15.70
C MET A 10 16.87 -14.75 16.35
N GLN A 11 17.99 -14.04 16.36
CA GLN A 11 19.10 -14.35 17.22
C GLN A 11 18.72 -13.85 18.61
N GLU A 12 18.50 -14.78 19.51
CA GLU A 12 18.16 -14.58 20.93
C GLU A 12 16.90 -13.72 21.14
N ASP A 13 16.06 -14.07 22.09
CA ASP A 13 14.93 -13.25 22.47
C ASP A 13 15.44 -11.88 22.91
N PRO A 14 15.13 -10.78 22.18
CA PRO A 14 15.59 -9.47 22.58
C PRO A 14 14.91 -9.10 23.89
N CYS A 15 15.56 -9.37 24.99
CA CYS A 15 15.10 -9.00 26.33
C CYS A 15 15.80 -7.69 26.71
N MET A 16 15.02 -6.63 26.90
CA MET A 16 15.49 -5.36 27.49
C MET A 16 14.95 -5.26 28.90
N GLN A 17 15.84 -5.16 29.86
CA GLN A 17 15.48 -4.97 31.27
C GLN A 17 15.80 -3.55 31.70
N PHE A 18 14.86 -2.90 32.37
CA PHE A 18 15.00 -1.54 32.87
C PHE A 18 14.62 -1.48 34.33
N ASP A 19 15.44 -0.78 35.12
CA ASP A 19 15.12 -0.38 36.48
C ASP A 19 14.66 1.07 36.44
N LEU A 20 13.38 1.31 36.70
CA LEU A 20 12.79 2.66 36.67
C LEU A 20 12.44 3.11 38.07
N GLN A 21 12.79 4.37 38.38
CA GLN A 21 12.40 4.99 39.61
C GLN A 21 10.96 5.55 39.52
N PRO A 22 10.25 5.80 40.63
CA PRO A 22 8.93 6.42 40.58
C PRO A 22 8.93 7.74 39.80
N GLY A 23 8.07 7.85 38.78
CA GLY A 23 7.99 9.00 37.88
C GLY A 23 8.96 9.02 36.72
N GLU A 24 9.86 8.05 36.62
CA GLU A 24 10.74 7.87 35.44
C GLU A 24 10.02 7.12 34.33
N ALA A 25 10.28 7.53 33.08
CA ALA A 25 9.75 6.86 31.88
C ALA A 25 10.89 6.59 30.89
N LYS A 26 10.87 5.45 30.22
CA LYS A 26 11.78 5.13 29.14
C LYS A 26 11.01 4.69 27.89
N THR A 27 11.36 5.28 26.75
CA THR A 27 10.80 4.90 25.44
C THR A 27 11.75 3.93 24.75
N VAL A 28 11.18 2.87 24.21
CA VAL A 28 11.90 1.89 23.38
C VAL A 28 11.25 1.84 22.02
N SER A 29 12.05 1.97 20.98
CA SER A 29 11.60 1.83 19.60
C SER A 29 12.12 0.53 19.01
N VAL A 30 11.25 -0.18 18.30
CA VAL A 30 11.59 -1.45 17.63
C VAL A 30 11.25 -1.33 16.16
N ALA A 31 12.22 -1.63 15.29
CA ALA A 31 12.02 -1.68 13.85
C ALA A 31 12.02 -3.13 13.39
N TYR A 32 11.03 -3.48 12.57
CA TYR A 32 10.96 -4.76 11.87
C TYR A 32 11.27 -4.52 10.39
N CYS A 33 12.33 -5.15 9.89
CA CYS A 33 12.75 -5.00 8.51
C CYS A 33 12.81 -6.36 7.83
N ALA A 34 12.46 -6.40 6.56
CA ALA A 34 12.69 -7.54 5.68
C ALA A 34 13.76 -7.12 4.64
N ALA A 35 14.81 -7.91 4.52
CA ALA A 35 15.94 -7.63 3.64
C ALA A 35 16.36 -8.86 2.86
N GLU A 36 17.02 -8.67 1.72
CA GLU A 36 17.71 -9.74 1.03
C GLU A 36 18.98 -10.12 1.83
N LYS A 37 19.46 -11.36 1.61
CA LYS A 37 20.65 -11.84 2.33
C LYS A 37 21.87 -10.94 2.05
N GLY A 38 22.40 -10.34 3.10
CA GLY A 38 23.57 -9.45 3.03
C GLY A 38 23.25 -7.97 3.02
N GLU A 39 21.99 -7.59 2.91
CA GLU A 39 21.55 -6.21 3.10
C GLU A 39 21.42 -5.89 4.59
N GLN A 40 21.87 -4.70 4.96
CA GLN A 40 21.68 -4.16 6.31
C GLN A 40 20.76 -2.93 6.23
N PHE A 41 19.73 -2.92 7.06
CA PHE A 41 18.86 -1.78 7.22
C PHE A 41 19.12 -1.10 8.55
N ILE A 42 19.35 0.21 8.47
CA ILE A 42 19.36 1.08 9.64
C ILE A 42 18.11 1.92 9.55
N VAL A 43 17.22 1.76 10.53
CA VAL A 43 15.95 2.52 10.59
C VAL A 43 16.06 3.56 11.68
N ASP A 44 15.92 4.82 11.33
CA ASP A 44 15.67 5.91 12.28
C ASP A 44 14.21 5.92 12.67
N CYS A 45 13.86 5.26 13.76
CA CYS A 45 12.49 5.16 14.25
C CYS A 45 11.83 6.51 14.54
N GLU A 46 12.62 7.53 14.93
CA GLU A 46 12.07 8.86 15.17
C GLU A 46 11.76 9.58 13.86
N ALA A 47 12.63 9.44 12.84
CA ALA A 47 12.37 9.99 11.51
C ALA A 47 11.13 9.35 10.89
N GLU A 48 11.00 8.02 10.99
CA GLU A 48 9.80 7.31 10.51
C GLU A 48 8.54 7.73 11.24
N SER A 49 8.60 7.92 12.55
CA SER A 49 7.47 8.44 13.33
C SER A 49 7.06 9.84 12.89
N ARG A 50 8.02 10.74 12.66
CA ARG A 50 7.76 12.09 12.15
C ARG A 50 7.16 12.05 10.75
N SER A 51 7.69 11.21 9.87
CA SER A 51 7.16 11.00 8.51
C SER A 51 5.70 10.52 8.55
N ARG A 52 5.41 9.55 9.41
CA ARG A 52 4.03 9.06 9.61
C ARG A 52 3.09 10.16 10.11
N GLN A 53 3.52 10.97 11.05
CA GLN A 53 2.72 12.08 11.55
C GLN A 53 2.47 13.15 10.48
N ALA A 54 3.48 13.46 9.66
CA ALA A 54 3.33 14.38 8.53
C ALA A 54 2.30 13.87 7.51
N PHE A 55 2.41 12.59 7.13
CA PHE A 55 1.45 11.93 6.26
C PHE A 55 0.01 11.97 6.80
N LEU A 56 -0.19 11.69 8.08
CA LEU A 56 -1.52 11.76 8.70
C LEU A 56 -2.10 13.18 8.64
N LYS A 57 -1.28 14.20 8.95
CA LYS A 57 -1.71 15.60 8.85
C LYS A 57 -2.05 16.00 7.41
N GLU A 58 -1.27 15.55 6.44
CA GLU A 58 -1.55 15.79 5.02
C GLU A 58 -2.90 15.18 4.64
N THR A 59 -3.14 13.90 4.98
CA THR A 59 -4.40 13.23 4.64
C THR A 59 -5.63 13.83 5.31
N GLU A 60 -5.48 14.50 6.44
CA GLU A 60 -6.58 15.23 7.09
C GLU A 60 -7.08 16.40 6.21
N THR A 61 -6.23 16.99 5.39
CA THR A 61 -6.58 18.14 4.54
C THR A 61 -7.38 17.75 3.29
N PHE A 62 -7.35 16.49 2.88
CA PHE A 62 -8.06 16.01 1.70
C PHE A 62 -9.54 15.80 2.01
N PHE A 63 -10.41 16.25 1.14
CA PHE A 63 -11.84 15.93 1.15
C PHE A 63 -12.43 15.74 2.56
N VAL A 64 -12.62 16.84 3.28
CA VAL A 64 -13.11 16.82 4.66
C VAL A 64 -14.61 16.55 4.69
N VAL A 65 -15.00 15.50 5.39
CA VAL A 65 -16.40 15.17 5.65
C VAL A 65 -16.78 15.65 7.04
N ASN A 66 -17.78 16.51 7.13
CA ASN A 66 -18.30 17.04 8.40
C ASN A 66 -19.82 16.94 8.42
N THR A 67 -20.33 15.93 9.08
CA THR A 67 -21.76 15.66 9.27
C THR A 67 -22.15 15.66 10.74
N PRO A 68 -23.42 15.69 11.09
CA PRO A 68 -23.87 15.46 12.46
C PRO A 68 -23.48 14.08 13.03
N ASP A 69 -23.27 13.10 12.16
CA ASP A 69 -22.86 11.74 12.55
C ASP A 69 -21.34 11.65 12.68
N LYS A 70 -20.84 11.59 13.91
CA LYS A 70 -19.42 11.46 14.21
C LYS A 70 -18.82 10.15 13.72
N THR A 71 -19.60 9.07 13.69
CA THR A 71 -19.16 7.76 13.20
C THR A 71 -18.86 7.84 11.71
N LEU A 72 -19.74 8.45 10.93
CA LEU A 72 -19.54 8.66 9.49
C LEU A 72 -18.31 9.52 9.22
N ASN A 73 -18.10 10.60 9.97
CA ASN A 73 -16.92 11.46 9.84
C ASN A 73 -15.63 10.70 10.12
N THR A 74 -15.62 9.87 11.17
CA THR A 74 -14.46 9.03 11.53
C THR A 74 -14.19 7.97 10.46
N MET A 75 -15.24 7.31 9.97
CA MET A 75 -15.10 6.32 8.88
C MET A 75 -14.50 6.94 7.62
N ALA A 76 -14.99 8.11 7.20
CA ALA A 76 -14.48 8.82 6.02
C ALA A 76 -13.00 9.22 6.20
N ALA A 77 -12.62 9.74 7.36
CA ALA A 77 -11.23 10.08 7.67
C ALA A 77 -10.32 8.84 7.62
N TYR A 78 -10.77 7.75 8.23
CA TYR A 78 -10.00 6.50 8.27
C TYR A 78 -9.86 5.87 6.89
N ALA A 79 -10.93 5.86 6.08
CA ALA A 79 -10.90 5.34 4.71
C ALA A 79 -9.87 6.07 3.84
N LYS A 80 -9.76 7.40 3.96
CA LYS A 80 -8.73 8.18 3.26
C LYS A 80 -7.32 7.73 3.61
N ILE A 81 -7.04 7.59 4.92
CA ILE A 81 -5.73 7.13 5.40
C ILE A 81 -5.42 5.76 4.82
N ARG A 82 -6.37 4.81 4.90
CA ARG A 82 -6.18 3.45 4.38
C ARG A 82 -5.91 3.43 2.87
N ALA A 83 -6.64 4.22 2.10
CA ALA A 83 -6.42 4.34 0.67
C ALA A 83 -5.01 4.89 0.36
N CYS A 84 -4.63 5.99 0.99
CA CYS A 84 -3.35 6.66 0.71
C CYS A 84 -2.13 5.85 1.18
N GLU A 85 -2.21 5.14 2.32
CA GLU A 85 -1.09 4.34 2.83
C GLU A 85 -0.90 2.99 2.13
N SER A 86 -1.85 2.57 1.30
CA SER A 86 -1.77 1.30 0.56
C SER A 86 -1.04 1.42 -0.79
N ILE A 87 -0.34 2.53 -1.02
CA ILE A 87 0.50 2.73 -2.20
C ILE A 87 1.94 2.30 -1.87
N PHE A 88 2.48 1.42 -2.70
CA PHE A 88 3.81 0.85 -2.55
C PHE A 88 4.69 1.21 -3.74
N GLN A 89 5.98 1.49 -3.49
CA GLN A 89 6.99 1.55 -4.51
C GLN A 89 7.42 0.12 -4.85
N THR A 90 7.19 -0.29 -6.09
CA THR A 90 7.53 -1.63 -6.58
C THR A 90 8.54 -1.56 -7.73
N LYS A 91 8.98 -2.71 -8.26
CA LYS A 91 9.84 -2.75 -9.46
C LYS A 91 9.16 -2.16 -10.70
N ALA A 92 7.84 -2.26 -10.77
CA ALA A 92 7.04 -1.68 -11.86
C ALA A 92 6.58 -0.23 -11.59
N GLY A 93 7.00 0.37 -10.49
CA GLY A 93 6.63 1.71 -10.08
C GLY A 93 5.61 1.73 -8.96
N LEU A 94 4.95 2.86 -8.77
CA LEU A 94 3.91 3.01 -7.74
C LEU A 94 2.71 2.12 -8.05
N MET A 95 2.28 1.34 -7.08
CA MET A 95 1.11 0.48 -7.12
C MET A 95 0.27 0.65 -5.85
N HIS A 96 -1.03 0.83 -6.01
CA HIS A 96 -1.95 0.64 -4.91
C HIS A 96 -2.27 -0.84 -4.79
N SER A 97 -1.93 -1.46 -3.66
CA SER A 97 -2.28 -2.84 -3.40
C SER A 97 -3.47 -2.90 -2.44
N PRO A 98 -4.62 -3.45 -2.86
CA PRO A 98 -5.80 -3.54 -1.99
C PRO A 98 -5.59 -4.52 -0.85
N GLY A 99 -4.52 -5.28 -0.87
CA GLY A 99 -4.26 -6.37 0.07
C GLY A 99 -5.02 -7.63 -0.30
N GLY A 100 -4.85 -8.64 0.49
CA GLY A 100 -5.59 -9.89 0.38
C GLY A 100 -4.79 -11.07 -0.17
N GLY A 101 -4.68 -12.10 0.65
CA GLY A 101 -4.19 -13.42 0.28
C GLY A 101 -2.78 -13.43 -0.31
N TYR A 102 -2.63 -14.20 -1.36
CA TYR A 102 -1.34 -14.55 -1.96
C TYR A 102 -0.71 -13.41 -2.80
N PHE A 103 -1.51 -12.43 -3.24
CA PHE A 103 -1.12 -11.39 -4.19
C PHE A 103 -1.17 -10.00 -3.58
N TYR A 104 -0.65 -9.83 -2.38
CA TYR A 104 -0.62 -8.53 -1.69
C TYR A 104 0.10 -7.43 -2.45
N ALA A 105 1.20 -7.76 -3.14
CA ALA A 105 1.95 -6.81 -3.96
C ALA A 105 1.51 -6.89 -5.42
N ALA A 106 0.23 -6.67 -5.68
CA ALA A 106 -0.39 -6.71 -7.00
C ALA A 106 -1.51 -5.68 -7.10
N ILE A 107 -1.75 -5.19 -8.30
CA ILE A 107 -2.93 -4.41 -8.64
C ILE A 107 -3.96 -5.30 -9.31
N TRP A 108 -5.25 -5.00 -9.07
CA TRP A 108 -6.38 -5.66 -9.70
C TRP A 108 -7.12 -4.68 -10.57
N THR A 109 -7.51 -5.07 -11.77
CA THR A 109 -8.09 -4.13 -12.74
C THR A 109 -9.34 -3.45 -12.20
N ASN A 110 -10.30 -4.23 -11.69
CA ASN A 110 -11.53 -3.67 -11.16
C ASN A 110 -11.30 -2.80 -9.93
N ASP A 111 -10.44 -3.22 -8.99
CA ASP A 111 -10.11 -2.42 -7.80
C ASP A 111 -9.52 -1.06 -8.18
N GLN A 112 -8.66 -1.04 -9.19
CA GLN A 112 -8.04 0.20 -9.65
C GLN A 112 -9.03 1.10 -10.40
N CYS A 113 -9.75 0.56 -11.38
CA CYS A 113 -10.54 1.36 -12.29
C CYS A 113 -11.89 1.77 -11.70
N GLU A 114 -12.52 0.89 -10.90
CA GLU A 114 -13.87 1.12 -10.37
C GLU A 114 -13.89 2.14 -9.24
N TYR A 115 -12.93 2.10 -8.33
CA TYR A 115 -12.99 2.97 -7.15
C TYR A 115 -11.69 3.66 -6.75
N ILE A 116 -10.51 3.02 -6.79
CA ILE A 116 -9.34 3.65 -6.18
C ILE A 116 -8.72 4.77 -7.04
N ASN A 117 -8.58 4.56 -8.35
CA ASN A 117 -8.05 5.59 -9.23
C ASN A 117 -8.97 6.83 -9.28
N PRO A 118 -10.31 6.68 -9.42
CA PRO A 118 -11.22 7.81 -9.30
C PRO A 118 -11.16 8.50 -7.94
N LEU A 119 -11.04 7.74 -6.85
CA LEU A 119 -10.95 8.30 -5.50
C LEU A 119 -9.77 9.26 -5.36
N TYR A 120 -8.60 8.92 -5.87
CA TYR A 120 -7.42 9.79 -5.78
C TYR A 120 -7.61 11.12 -6.49
N ALA A 121 -8.34 11.13 -7.60
CA ALA A 121 -8.70 12.37 -8.30
C ALA A 121 -9.60 13.25 -7.43
N TYR A 122 -10.58 12.67 -6.74
CA TYR A 122 -11.43 13.40 -5.79
C TYR A 122 -10.67 13.92 -4.57
N LEU A 123 -9.71 13.15 -4.07
CA LEU A 123 -8.88 13.56 -2.93
C LEU A 123 -7.88 14.67 -3.31
N GLY A 124 -7.50 14.78 -4.59
CA GLY A 124 -6.39 15.63 -5.02
C GLY A 124 -5.03 15.15 -4.50
N TYR A 125 -4.89 13.85 -4.21
CA TYR A 125 -3.68 13.26 -3.67
C TYR A 125 -2.70 12.93 -4.79
N GLU A 126 -1.61 13.70 -4.90
CA GLU A 126 -0.66 13.64 -6.01
C GLU A 126 -0.03 12.26 -6.19
N THR A 127 0.44 11.62 -5.12
CA THR A 127 1.03 10.27 -5.18
C THR A 127 0.00 9.24 -5.66
N GLY A 128 -1.27 9.40 -5.24
CA GLY A 128 -2.37 8.56 -5.70
C GLY A 128 -2.66 8.74 -7.19
N MET A 129 -2.63 9.97 -7.70
CA MET A 129 -2.80 10.25 -9.13
C MET A 129 -1.64 9.68 -9.95
N GLN A 130 -0.40 9.81 -9.50
CA GLN A 130 0.77 9.21 -10.15
C GLN A 130 0.65 7.69 -10.19
N GLN A 131 0.21 7.06 -9.11
CA GLN A 131 -0.08 5.63 -9.05
C GLN A 131 -1.15 5.25 -10.07
N ALA A 132 -2.24 6.01 -10.18
CA ALA A 132 -3.31 5.76 -11.13
C ALA A 132 -2.81 5.80 -12.58
N PHE A 133 -2.03 6.82 -12.95
CA PHE A 133 -1.39 6.89 -14.27
C PHE A 133 -0.47 5.70 -14.52
N ASN A 134 0.32 5.30 -13.53
CA ASN A 134 1.19 4.14 -13.65
C ASN A 134 0.41 2.86 -13.87
N THR A 135 -0.71 2.70 -13.17
CA THR A 135 -1.63 1.56 -13.35
C THR A 135 -2.10 1.45 -14.79
N TYR A 136 -2.62 2.52 -15.37
CA TYR A 136 -3.09 2.50 -16.76
C TYR A 136 -1.95 2.17 -17.75
N LYS A 137 -0.75 2.71 -17.54
CA LYS A 137 0.43 2.36 -18.35
C LYS A 137 0.80 0.88 -18.25
N MET A 138 0.71 0.29 -17.06
CA MET A 138 1.02 -1.12 -16.87
C MET A 138 0.03 -2.04 -17.57
N TYR A 139 -1.25 -1.68 -17.63
CA TYR A 139 -2.26 -2.47 -18.36
C TYR A 139 -2.22 -2.28 -19.88
N GLN A 140 -1.69 -1.17 -20.38
CA GLN A 140 -1.67 -0.83 -21.79
C GLN A 140 -1.14 -1.96 -22.70
N PRO A 141 -0.05 -2.68 -22.39
CA PRO A 141 0.47 -3.78 -23.23
C PRO A 141 -0.48 -4.98 -23.34
N TYR A 142 -1.46 -5.09 -22.44
CA TYR A 142 -2.41 -6.19 -22.38
C TYR A 142 -3.75 -5.87 -23.06
N LEU A 143 -3.92 -4.66 -23.56
CA LEU A 143 -5.13 -4.28 -24.29
C LEU A 143 -5.19 -5.02 -25.62
N SER A 144 -6.34 -5.61 -25.88
CA SER A 144 -6.59 -6.34 -27.14
C SER A 144 -8.10 -6.32 -27.44
N PRO A 145 -8.51 -6.11 -28.69
CA PRO A 145 -9.91 -6.23 -29.09
C PRO A 145 -10.46 -7.65 -28.98
N ASP A 146 -9.57 -8.65 -29.01
CA ASP A 146 -9.96 -10.06 -29.08
C ASP A 146 -9.82 -10.82 -27.76
N LYS A 147 -9.28 -10.19 -26.73
CA LYS A 147 -8.98 -10.85 -25.44
C LYS A 147 -9.34 -9.95 -24.29
N ALA A 148 -9.93 -10.56 -23.26
CA ALA A 148 -10.14 -9.88 -22.00
C ALA A 148 -8.81 -9.39 -21.40
N LEU A 149 -8.85 -8.26 -20.74
CA LEU A 149 -7.73 -7.68 -20.02
C LEU A 149 -7.24 -8.65 -18.94
N VAL A 150 -5.94 -8.64 -18.65
CA VAL A 150 -5.42 -9.41 -17.51
C VAL A 150 -6.04 -8.91 -16.22
N THR A 151 -6.41 -9.84 -15.35
CA THR A 151 -7.11 -9.47 -14.11
C THR A 151 -6.22 -8.74 -13.11
N SER A 152 -4.92 -9.05 -13.12
CA SER A 152 -3.98 -8.49 -12.14
C SER A 152 -2.59 -8.35 -12.74
N ILE A 153 -1.84 -7.35 -12.21
CA ILE A 153 -0.41 -7.17 -12.48
C ILE A 153 0.33 -7.21 -11.14
N ILE A 154 1.33 -8.06 -11.05
CA ILE A 154 2.15 -8.21 -9.82
C ILE A 154 3.26 -7.16 -9.75
N ALA A 155 3.92 -7.06 -8.60
CA ALA A 155 4.93 -6.03 -8.30
C ALA A 155 6.12 -5.98 -9.28
N GLN A 156 6.37 -7.05 -10.04
CA GLN A 156 7.38 -7.11 -11.09
C GLN A 156 6.93 -6.46 -12.41
N GLY A 157 5.64 -6.20 -12.56
CA GLY A 157 5.02 -5.68 -13.79
C GLY A 157 4.43 -6.76 -14.69
N ASP A 158 4.46 -8.02 -14.28
CA ASP A 158 3.93 -9.12 -15.05
C ASP A 158 2.42 -9.28 -14.84
N GLY A 159 1.68 -9.39 -15.95
CA GLY A 159 0.26 -9.69 -15.91
C GLY A 159 0.00 -11.15 -15.53
N VAL A 160 -1.01 -11.38 -14.71
CA VAL A 160 -1.42 -12.72 -14.27
C VAL A 160 -2.90 -12.97 -14.56
N TRP A 161 -3.28 -14.24 -14.58
CA TRP A 161 -4.62 -14.70 -14.94
C TRP A 161 -5.07 -14.28 -16.35
N HIS A 162 -4.17 -14.47 -17.31
CA HIS A 162 -4.49 -14.36 -18.73
C HIS A 162 -5.60 -15.36 -19.10
N GLY A 163 -6.61 -14.89 -19.83
CA GLY A 163 -7.69 -15.73 -20.31
C GLY A 163 -8.76 -16.06 -19.27
N ALA A 164 -8.74 -15.44 -18.10
CA ALA A 164 -9.88 -15.44 -17.22
C ALA A 164 -11.10 -14.85 -17.93
N LYS A 165 -12.31 -15.29 -17.56
CA LYS A 165 -13.54 -14.69 -18.10
C LYS A 165 -13.56 -13.21 -17.71
N ASP A 166 -13.85 -12.35 -18.70
CA ASP A 166 -14.06 -10.92 -18.45
C ASP A 166 -15.25 -10.74 -17.49
N ARG A 167 -15.02 -10.04 -16.40
CA ARG A 167 -16.01 -9.66 -15.40
C ARG A 167 -16.43 -8.21 -15.53
N GLY A 168 -16.16 -7.60 -16.67
CA GLY A 168 -16.33 -6.18 -16.90
C GLY A 168 -15.02 -5.38 -16.73
N ASP A 169 -13.91 -6.03 -16.39
CA ASP A 169 -12.62 -5.39 -16.18
C ASP A 169 -12.19 -4.55 -17.40
N SER A 170 -12.41 -5.09 -18.61
CA SER A 170 -12.07 -4.39 -19.86
C SER A 170 -12.96 -3.18 -20.14
N ALA A 171 -14.18 -3.17 -19.62
CA ALA A 171 -15.10 -2.04 -19.76
C ALA A 171 -14.86 -0.94 -18.72
N MET A 172 -14.26 -1.30 -17.59
CA MET A 172 -13.92 -0.36 -16.51
C MET A 172 -12.59 0.36 -16.77
N TYR A 173 -11.68 -0.29 -17.50
CA TYR A 173 -10.41 0.29 -17.90
C TYR A 173 -10.59 1.42 -18.91
#